data_d09f246502d88a393a570a172bc6fc88
#
_entry.id   d09f246502d88a393a570a172bc6fc88
#
_cell.length_a   1.000
_cell.length_b   1.000
_cell.length_c   1.000
_cell.angle_alpha   90.00
_cell.angle_beta   90.00
_cell.angle_gamma   90.00
#
_symmetry.space_group_name_H-M   'P 1'
#
loop_
_entity.id
_entity.type
_entity.pdbx_description
1 polymer ?
#
loop_
_entity_poly.entity_id
_entity_poly.type
_entity_poly.pdbx_seq_one_letter_code
_entity_poly.pdbx_strand_id
1 'polypeptide(L)'
;MIANRKICVLGLGSMGMGVALSLLERQFEVIGFDINDNAMKNLESAGGVAKSSIRAAVEGCSAVIVLVVNDKQVEEVLFGKDGAVEGLSSGAVVVQSSTVPAAYAKTCGERLLKQGFE
;
A
#
# COMPACT_ATOMS: atom_id res chain seq x y z
N MET A 1 -12.57 -22.00 3.59
CA MET A 1 -11.31 -21.53 3.00
C MET A 1 -11.04 -20.10 3.39
N ILE A 2 -9.89 -19.84 3.94
CA ILE A 2 -9.54 -18.49 4.40
C ILE A 2 -8.75 -17.77 3.33
N ALA A 3 -9.27 -16.64 2.89
CA ALA A 3 -8.52 -15.76 1.99
C ALA A 3 -7.40 -15.09 2.79
N ASN A 4 -6.31 -14.73 2.11
CA ASN A 4 -5.26 -13.96 2.71
C ASN A 4 -5.81 -12.58 3.10
N ARG A 5 -5.80 -12.27 4.38
CA ARG A 5 -6.34 -11.02 4.92
C ARG A 5 -5.26 -9.99 5.26
N LYS A 6 -4.06 -10.20 4.75
CA LYS A 6 -2.94 -9.30 4.99
C LYS A 6 -2.93 -8.19 3.94
N ILE A 7 -3.15 -6.96 4.36
CA ILE A 7 -3.29 -5.79 3.48
C ILE A 7 -2.24 -4.76 3.87
N CYS A 8 -1.57 -4.20 2.89
CA CYS A 8 -0.63 -3.11 3.12
C CYS A 8 -1.27 -1.78 2.76
N VAL A 9 -1.07 -0.77 3.59
CA VAL A 9 -1.49 0.60 3.31
C VAL A 9 -0.24 1.46 3.19
N LEU A 10 -0.02 2.04 2.02
CA LEU A 10 1.09 2.94 1.76
C LEU A 10 0.58 4.37 1.79
N GLY A 11 1.06 5.14 2.75
CA GLY A 11 0.57 6.47 3.03
C GLY A 11 -0.41 6.45 4.20
N LEU A 12 0.02 6.96 5.34
CA LEU A 12 -0.75 6.91 6.59
C LEU A 12 -1.15 8.30 7.07
N GLY A 13 -1.45 9.19 6.12
CA GLY A 13 -2.08 10.47 6.42
C GLY A 13 -3.53 10.25 6.86
N SER A 14 -4.34 11.31 6.93
CA SER A 14 -5.71 11.20 7.42
C SER A 14 -6.52 10.11 6.72
N MET A 15 -6.47 10.07 5.39
CA MET A 15 -7.24 9.08 4.63
C MET A 15 -6.66 7.68 4.78
N GLY A 16 -5.35 7.55 4.66
CA GLY A 16 -4.68 6.24 4.80
C GLY A 16 -4.86 5.65 6.17
N MET A 17 -4.74 6.47 7.22
CA MET A 17 -4.97 6.01 8.58
C MET A 17 -6.43 5.59 8.78
N GLY A 18 -7.39 6.35 8.21
CA GLY A 18 -8.79 5.99 8.26
C GLY A 18 -9.07 4.63 7.63
N VAL A 19 -8.47 4.36 6.47
CA VAL A 19 -8.60 3.07 5.80
C VAL A 19 -7.98 1.96 6.66
N ALA A 20 -6.79 2.21 7.20
CA ALA A 20 -6.11 1.23 8.05
C ALA A 20 -6.93 0.87 9.28
N LEU A 21 -7.49 1.87 9.96
CA LEU A 21 -8.31 1.64 11.14
C LEU A 21 -9.58 0.86 10.82
N SER A 22 -10.22 1.17 9.69
CA SER A 22 -11.41 0.43 9.24
C SER A 22 -11.09 -1.02 8.96
N LEU A 23 -9.95 -1.29 8.34
CA LEU A 23 -9.52 -2.66 8.06
C LEU A 23 -9.21 -3.42 9.35
N LEU A 24 -8.57 -2.77 10.30
CA LEU A 24 -8.29 -3.39 11.60
C LEU A 24 -9.57 -3.75 12.34
N GLU A 25 -10.59 -2.89 12.29
CA GLU A 25 -11.90 -3.19 12.89
C GLU A 25 -12.55 -4.41 12.28
N ARG A 26 -12.29 -4.68 11.00
CA ARG A 26 -12.83 -5.84 10.28
C ARG A 26 -11.92 -7.05 10.36
N GLN A 27 -10.95 -6.99 11.25
CA GLN A 27 -10.04 -8.10 11.55
C GLN A 27 -9.10 -8.47 10.39
N PHE A 28 -8.78 -7.50 9.53
CA PHE A 28 -7.68 -7.66 8.59
C PHE A 28 -6.36 -7.46 9.33
N GLU A 29 -5.33 -8.11 8.82
CA GLU A 29 -3.98 -7.84 9.27
C GLU A 29 -3.45 -6.68 8.42
N VAL A 30 -3.14 -5.56 9.07
CA VAL A 30 -2.74 -4.33 8.36
C VAL A 30 -1.28 -4.05 8.59
N ILE A 31 -0.54 -3.95 7.47
CA ILE A 31 0.85 -3.52 7.47
C ILE A 31 0.88 -2.15 6.83
N GLY A 32 1.68 -1.24 7.36
CA GLY A 32 1.73 0.11 6.83
C GLY A 32 3.12 0.66 6.71
N PHE A 33 3.26 1.65 5.84
CA PHE A 33 4.47 2.41 5.68
C PHE A 33 4.13 3.87 5.41
N ASP A 34 4.88 4.76 6.04
CA ASP A 34 4.85 6.20 5.76
C ASP A 34 6.24 6.74 6.06
N ILE A 35 6.60 7.81 5.39
CA ILE A 35 7.87 8.49 5.69
C ILE A 35 7.83 9.21 7.04
N ASN A 36 6.64 9.40 7.58
CA ASN A 36 6.42 10.05 8.88
C ASN A 36 6.41 9.00 9.99
N ASP A 37 7.40 9.03 10.86
CA ASP A 37 7.53 8.08 11.96
C ASP A 37 6.36 8.11 12.93
N ASN A 38 5.79 9.29 13.17
CA ASN A 38 4.63 9.41 14.07
C ASN A 38 3.40 8.69 13.50
N ALA A 39 3.20 8.78 12.18
CA ALA A 39 2.12 8.06 11.54
C ALA A 39 2.28 6.55 11.68
N MET A 40 3.50 6.05 11.55
CA MET A 40 3.78 4.63 11.74
C MET A 40 3.53 4.20 13.18
N LYS A 41 3.94 5.02 14.16
CA LYS A 41 3.67 4.74 15.58
C LYS A 41 2.18 4.71 15.88
N ASN A 42 1.42 5.60 15.28
CA ASN A 42 -0.03 5.63 15.45
C ASN A 42 -0.68 4.35 14.92
N LEU A 43 -0.19 3.85 13.78
CA LEU A 43 -0.67 2.58 13.25
C LEU A 43 -0.39 1.43 14.22
N GLU A 44 0.81 1.37 14.76
CA GLU A 44 1.19 0.33 15.71
C GLU A 44 0.34 0.40 16.98
N SER A 45 0.06 1.60 17.47
CA SER A 45 -0.80 1.79 18.64
C SER A 45 -2.22 1.28 18.41
N ALA A 46 -2.68 1.29 17.16
CA ALA A 46 -4.02 0.82 16.80
C ALA A 46 -4.06 -0.69 16.52
N GLY A 47 -2.93 -1.37 16.55
CA GLY A 47 -2.86 -2.81 16.33
C GLY A 47 -2.30 -3.23 14.97
N GLY A 48 -1.90 -2.28 14.14
CA GLY A 48 -1.24 -2.58 12.86
C GLY A 48 0.25 -2.82 13.03
N VAL A 49 0.90 -3.15 11.95
CA VAL A 49 2.34 -3.39 11.90
C VAL A 49 2.99 -2.39 10.95
N ALA A 50 3.94 -1.60 11.44
CA ALA A 50 4.69 -0.69 10.59
C ALA A 50 6.02 -1.33 10.21
N LYS A 51 6.43 -1.13 8.97
CA LYS A 51 7.71 -1.63 8.46
C LYS A 51 8.61 -0.47 8.05
N SER A 52 9.91 -0.71 8.03
CA SER A 52 10.89 0.32 7.73
C SER A 52 11.09 0.57 6.23
N SER A 53 10.56 -0.27 5.38
CA SER A 53 10.62 -0.08 3.92
C SER A 53 9.33 -0.54 3.27
N ILE A 54 9.05 0.00 2.09
CA ILE A 54 7.87 -0.37 1.32
C ILE A 54 7.95 -1.83 0.90
N ARG A 55 9.12 -2.24 0.43
CA ARG A 55 9.32 -3.63 0.00
C ARG A 55 9.00 -4.62 1.13
N ALA A 56 9.47 -4.33 2.34
CA ALA A 56 9.18 -5.18 3.49
C ALA A 56 7.69 -5.12 3.88
N ALA A 57 7.08 -3.95 3.74
CA ALA A 57 5.68 -3.77 4.12
C ALA A 57 4.72 -4.56 3.22
N VAL A 58 5.01 -4.67 1.93
CA VAL A 58 4.12 -5.36 0.99
C VAL A 58 4.32 -6.86 0.95
N GLU A 59 5.40 -7.36 1.52
CA GLU A 59 5.74 -8.77 1.47
C GLU A 59 4.64 -9.63 2.07
N GLY A 60 4.15 -10.60 1.30
CA GLY A 60 3.09 -11.50 1.75
C GLY A 60 1.68 -10.91 1.77
N CYS A 61 1.51 -9.65 1.36
CA CYS A 61 0.19 -9.03 1.32
C CYS A 61 -0.59 -9.46 0.08
N SER A 62 -1.91 -9.65 0.24
CA SER A 62 -2.79 -9.96 -0.88
C SER A 62 -3.18 -8.71 -1.65
N ALA A 63 -3.12 -7.55 -1.00
CA ALA A 63 -3.46 -6.28 -1.63
C ALA A 63 -2.65 -5.15 -1.02
N VAL A 64 -2.44 -4.11 -1.81
CA VAL A 64 -1.77 -2.88 -1.38
C VAL A 64 -2.67 -1.71 -1.74
N ILE A 65 -2.94 -0.87 -0.78
CA ILE A 65 -3.72 0.36 -0.98
C ILE A 65 -2.76 1.53 -0.93
N VAL A 66 -2.74 2.33 -2.00
CA VAL A 66 -1.83 3.46 -2.12
C VAL A 66 -2.60 4.76 -1.94
N LEU A 67 -2.26 5.51 -0.90
CA LEU A 67 -2.89 6.79 -0.55
C LEU A 67 -1.82 7.82 -0.23
N VAL A 68 -1.08 8.24 -1.24
CA VAL A 68 -0.06 9.28 -1.13
C VAL A 68 -0.53 10.55 -1.82
N VAL A 69 0.29 11.59 -1.84
CA VAL A 69 -0.17 12.95 -2.19
C VAL A 69 -0.33 13.17 -3.70
N ASN A 70 0.55 12.62 -4.53
CA ASN A 70 0.55 12.91 -5.97
C ASN A 70 1.12 11.75 -6.77
N ASP A 71 1.09 11.91 -8.11
CA ASP A 71 1.56 10.87 -9.03
C ASP A 71 3.05 10.58 -8.89
N LYS A 72 3.86 11.57 -8.56
CA LYS A 72 5.30 11.35 -8.34
C LYS A 72 5.53 10.42 -7.16
N GLN A 73 4.75 10.59 -6.10
CA GLN A 73 4.84 9.72 -4.94
C GLN A 73 4.30 8.33 -5.26
N VAL A 74 3.24 8.22 -6.06
CA VAL A 74 2.74 6.91 -6.52
C VAL A 74 3.83 6.18 -7.30
N GLU A 75 4.48 6.88 -8.23
CA GLU A 75 5.57 6.31 -9.02
C GLU A 75 6.68 5.79 -8.11
N GLU A 76 7.08 6.58 -7.14
CA GLU A 76 8.14 6.23 -6.20
C GLU A 76 7.78 5.01 -5.34
N VAL A 77 6.59 5.00 -4.75
CA VAL A 77 6.21 3.91 -3.84
C VAL A 77 5.95 2.59 -4.57
N LEU A 78 5.49 2.64 -5.81
CA LEU A 78 5.22 1.43 -6.58
C LEU A 78 6.45 0.93 -7.32
N PHE A 79 7.12 1.81 -8.04
CA PHE A 79 8.16 1.43 -9.00
C PHE A 79 9.56 1.90 -8.64
N GLY A 80 9.72 2.69 -7.59
CA GLY A 80 11.03 3.16 -7.16
C GLY A 80 11.88 2.05 -6.56
N LYS A 81 13.09 2.39 -6.15
CA LYS A 81 13.99 1.45 -5.47
C LYS A 81 13.32 0.97 -4.17
N ASP A 82 13.31 -0.33 -3.96
CA ASP A 82 12.63 -0.96 -2.83
C ASP A 82 11.14 -0.62 -2.77
N GLY A 83 10.55 -0.33 -3.93
CA GLY A 83 9.14 -0.06 -4.04
C GLY A 83 8.27 -1.32 -3.98
N ALA A 84 6.95 -1.12 -4.08
CA ALA A 84 6.00 -2.20 -3.88
C ALA A 84 6.16 -3.35 -4.86
N VAL A 85 6.45 -3.07 -6.13
CA VAL A 85 6.55 -4.12 -7.15
C VAL A 85 7.71 -5.08 -6.89
N GLU A 86 8.71 -4.65 -6.12
CA GLU A 86 9.85 -5.52 -5.78
C GLU A 86 9.51 -6.54 -4.70
N GLY A 87 8.50 -6.29 -3.90
CA GLY A 87 8.14 -7.17 -2.79
C GLY A 87 6.81 -7.89 -2.95
N LEU A 88 5.94 -7.43 -3.86
CA LEU A 88 4.63 -8.02 -4.08
C LEU A 88 4.71 -9.36 -4.80
N SER A 89 3.87 -10.29 -4.37
CA SER A 89 3.71 -11.57 -5.08
C SER A 89 2.87 -11.38 -6.33
N SER A 90 3.12 -12.19 -7.34
CA SER A 90 2.31 -12.21 -8.56
C SER A 90 0.84 -12.42 -8.21
N GLY A 91 -0.05 -11.69 -8.86
CA GLY A 91 -1.48 -11.77 -8.60
C GLY A 91 -1.98 -10.87 -7.49
N ALA A 92 -1.11 -10.18 -6.77
CA ALA A 92 -1.54 -9.24 -5.75
C ALA A 92 -2.32 -8.08 -6.38
N VAL A 93 -3.28 -7.56 -5.64
CA VAL A 93 -4.13 -6.46 -6.10
C VAL A 93 -3.54 -5.14 -5.63
N VAL A 94 -3.41 -4.18 -6.53
CA VAL A 94 -2.97 -2.82 -6.19
C VAL A 94 -4.15 -1.88 -6.35
N VAL A 95 -4.56 -1.26 -5.24
CA VAL A 95 -5.65 -0.28 -5.23
C VAL A 95 -5.00 1.10 -5.11
N GLN A 96 -4.87 1.80 -6.23
CA GLN A 96 -4.32 3.14 -6.26
C GLN A 96 -5.45 4.13 -6.03
N SER A 97 -5.48 4.75 -4.86
CA SER A 97 -6.54 5.66 -4.45
C SER A 97 -6.07 7.11 -4.31
N SER A 98 -4.83 7.39 -4.68
CA SER A 98 -4.30 8.75 -4.68
C SER A 98 -4.87 9.53 -5.85
N THR A 99 -5.03 10.85 -5.68
CA THR A 99 -5.46 11.72 -6.77
C THR A 99 -4.30 11.94 -7.75
N VAL A 100 -4.48 11.47 -8.97
CA VAL A 100 -3.45 11.56 -10.02
C VAL A 100 -4.09 11.93 -11.35
N PRO A 101 -3.30 12.46 -12.32
CA PRO A 101 -3.82 12.68 -13.67
C PRO A 101 -4.31 11.36 -14.30
N ALA A 102 -5.39 11.45 -15.07
CA ALA A 102 -5.98 10.25 -15.70
C ALA A 102 -4.98 9.53 -16.60
N ALA A 103 -4.16 10.26 -17.34
CA ALA A 103 -3.14 9.65 -18.20
C ALA A 103 -2.14 8.83 -17.40
N TYR A 104 -1.73 9.32 -16.23
CA TYR A 104 -0.83 8.57 -15.35
C TYR A 104 -1.51 7.31 -14.81
N ALA A 105 -2.76 7.43 -14.38
CA ALA A 105 -3.49 6.28 -13.84
C ALA A 105 -3.56 5.13 -14.85
N LYS A 106 -3.82 5.46 -16.11
CA LYS A 106 -3.89 4.48 -17.19
C LYS A 106 -2.53 3.79 -17.39
N THR A 107 -1.46 4.58 -17.51
CA THR A 107 -0.11 4.06 -17.72
C THR A 107 0.33 3.21 -16.53
N CYS A 108 0.04 3.65 -15.33
CA CYS A 108 0.36 2.93 -14.10
C CYS A 108 -0.32 1.55 -14.09
N GLY A 109 -1.62 1.52 -14.39
CA GLY A 109 -2.37 0.27 -14.44
C GLY A 109 -1.81 -0.70 -15.48
N GLU A 110 -1.46 -0.20 -16.66
CA GLU A 110 -0.89 -1.02 -17.71
C GLU A 110 0.46 -1.62 -17.28
N ARG A 111 1.29 -0.84 -16.61
CA ARG A 111 2.59 -1.32 -16.13
C ARG A 111 2.44 -2.41 -15.07
N LEU A 112 1.47 -2.24 -14.17
CA LEU A 112 1.20 -3.23 -13.13
C LEU A 112 0.71 -4.54 -13.73
N LEU A 113 -0.20 -4.48 -14.69
CA LEU A 113 -0.70 -5.67 -15.36
C LEU A 113 0.42 -6.43 -16.06
N LYS A 114 1.34 -5.74 -16.73
CA LYS A 114 2.48 -6.36 -17.40
C LYS A 114 3.39 -7.08 -16.42
N GLN A 115 3.43 -6.63 -15.15
CA GLN A 115 4.27 -7.25 -14.13
C GLN A 115 3.53 -8.34 -13.34
N GLY A 116 2.29 -8.65 -13.70
CA GLY A 116 1.53 -9.73 -13.09
C GLY A 116 0.69 -9.34 -11.89
N PHE A 117 0.41 -8.05 -11.71
CA PHE A 117 -0.46 -7.55 -10.63
C PHE A 117 -1.82 -7.14 -11.17
N GLU A 118 -2.76 -6.93 -10.26
CA GLU A 118 -4.13 -6.53 -10.60
C GLU A 118 -4.55 -5.20 -9.99
#